data_29a088772452740065cc00e9378bd06b
#
_entry.id   29a088772452740065cc00e9378bd06b
#
_cell.length_a   1.000
_cell.length_b   1.000
_cell.length_c   1.000
_cell.angle_alpha   90.00
_cell.angle_beta   90.00
_cell.angle_gamma   90.00
#
_symmetry.space_group_name_H-M   'P 1'
#
loop_
_entity.id
_entity.type
_entity.pdbx_description
1 polymer ?
#
loop_
_entity_poly.entity_id
_entity_poly.type
_entity_poly.pdbx_seq_one_letter_code
_entity_poly.pdbx_strand_id
1 'polypeptide(L)'
;IEYFRYYSPHINNFFDENNKKIISFEKKPLLILEVDKIQPSQFYIDEDKVNALKGFIKNSKDIVIQVVKSDEGYICVDGHTRLFIAFLNNFKTVHAIETEFDDDTNYFVSQTKKRNIFTIKDLKLVSHSDYKKLWNDFCDSYFNID
;
A
#
# COMPACT_ATOMS: atom_id res chain seq x y z
N ILE A 1 4.51 -14.81 12.74
CA ILE A 1 3.86 -13.62 13.31
C ILE A 1 4.52 -12.33 12.83
N GLU A 2 5.83 -12.24 12.89
CA GLU A 2 6.56 -11.03 12.43
C GLU A 2 6.35 -10.78 10.95
N TYR A 3 6.42 -11.82 10.11
CA TYR A 3 6.17 -11.72 8.69
C TYR A 3 4.74 -11.26 8.41
N PHE A 4 3.78 -11.86 9.10
CA PHE A 4 2.37 -11.47 8.98
C PHE A 4 2.17 -10.02 9.37
N ARG A 5 2.81 -9.58 10.46
CA ARG A 5 2.64 -8.23 10.98
C ARG A 5 3.28 -7.16 10.09
N TYR A 6 4.29 -7.54 9.28
CA TYR A 6 4.87 -6.63 8.30
C TYR A 6 3.81 -6.10 7.34
N TYR A 7 2.88 -6.98 6.91
CA TYR A 7 1.81 -6.62 5.99
C TYR A 7 0.52 -6.18 6.68
N SER A 8 0.38 -6.46 7.95
CA SER A 8 -0.82 -6.14 8.71
C SER A 8 -0.45 -5.54 10.08
N PRO A 9 0.25 -4.38 10.09
CA PRO A 9 0.79 -3.82 11.32
C PRO A 9 -0.28 -3.29 12.29
N HIS A 10 -1.53 -3.19 11.85
CA HIS A 10 -2.65 -2.78 12.70
C HIS A 10 -3.13 -3.92 13.63
N ILE A 11 -2.70 -5.15 13.38
CA ILE A 11 -3.08 -6.30 14.22
C ILE A 11 -2.00 -6.46 15.30
N ASN A 12 -2.38 -6.30 16.56
CA ASN A 12 -1.47 -6.20 17.68
C ASN A 12 -1.48 -7.40 18.61
N ASN A 13 -2.58 -8.17 18.64
CA ASN A 13 -2.76 -9.28 19.55
C ASN A 13 -2.88 -10.58 18.77
N PHE A 14 -2.13 -11.60 19.20
CA PHE A 14 -2.15 -12.91 18.59
C PHE A 14 -2.45 -13.96 19.67
N PHE A 15 -3.30 -14.93 19.33
CA PHE A 15 -3.80 -15.93 20.25
C PHE A 15 -3.53 -17.32 19.70
N ASP A 16 -3.38 -18.31 20.59
CA ASP A 16 -3.30 -19.72 20.19
C ASP A 16 -4.71 -20.28 19.98
N GLU A 17 -4.78 -21.58 19.60
CA GLU A 17 -6.04 -22.29 19.35
C GLU A 17 -6.94 -22.39 20.60
N ASN A 18 -6.37 -22.19 21.80
CA ASN A 18 -7.10 -22.20 23.08
C ASN A 18 -7.47 -20.80 23.56
N ASN A 19 -7.37 -19.79 22.67
CA ASN A 19 -7.61 -18.38 22.99
C ASN A 19 -6.67 -17.80 24.06
N LYS A 20 -5.50 -18.42 24.22
CA LYS A 20 -4.48 -17.87 25.09
C LYS A 20 -3.59 -16.91 24.30
N LYS A 21 -3.37 -15.70 24.85
CA LYS A 21 -2.55 -14.70 24.19
C LYS A 21 -1.09 -15.17 24.07
N ILE A 22 -0.59 -15.30 22.84
CA ILE A 22 0.78 -15.70 22.56
C ILE A 22 1.71 -14.50 22.64
N ILE A 23 1.33 -13.40 21.96
CA ILE A 23 2.14 -12.20 21.85
C ILE A 23 1.24 -11.00 21.61
N SER A 24 1.68 -9.84 22.07
CA SER A 24 0.99 -8.58 21.86
C SER A 24 2.03 -7.51 21.52
N PHE A 25 1.68 -6.63 20.59
CA PHE A 25 2.55 -5.54 20.15
C PHE A 25 1.93 -4.20 20.54
N GLU A 26 2.77 -3.18 20.64
CA GLU A 26 2.30 -1.83 20.86
C GLU A 26 1.37 -1.41 19.73
N LYS A 27 0.21 -0.83 20.10
CA LYS A 27 -0.79 -0.40 19.14
C LYS A 27 -0.31 0.84 18.40
N LYS A 28 -0.26 0.77 17.06
CA LYS A 28 0.02 1.92 16.22
C LYS A 28 -1.27 2.68 15.94
N PRO A 29 -1.25 4.03 15.95
CA PRO A 29 -2.44 4.81 15.60
C PRO A 29 -2.88 4.54 14.17
N LEU A 30 -4.19 4.40 13.96
CA LEU A 30 -4.79 4.40 12.64
C LEU A 30 -5.05 5.83 12.22
N LEU A 31 -4.49 6.21 11.09
CA LEU A 31 -4.76 7.49 10.44
C LEU A 31 -5.95 7.35 9.53
N ILE A 32 -6.67 8.44 9.32
CA ILE A 32 -7.73 8.51 8.31
C ILE A 32 -7.26 9.54 7.29
N LEU A 33 -7.00 9.08 6.06
CA LEU A 33 -6.42 9.90 5.01
C LEU A 33 -7.35 9.99 3.81
N GLU A 34 -7.37 11.17 3.18
CA GLU A 34 -8.12 11.38 1.93
C GLU A 34 -7.43 10.68 0.77
N VAL A 35 -8.18 9.86 0.05
CA VAL A 35 -7.66 9.05 -1.07
C VAL A 35 -6.94 9.94 -2.10
N ASP A 36 -7.51 11.10 -2.43
CA ASP A 36 -6.99 12.01 -3.46
C ASP A 36 -5.70 12.73 -3.07
N LYS A 37 -5.30 12.64 -1.81
CA LYS A 37 -4.13 13.39 -1.29
C LYS A 37 -2.95 12.48 -0.96
N ILE A 38 -3.02 11.21 -1.33
CA ILE A 38 -1.97 10.25 -1.05
C ILE A 38 -1.11 10.09 -2.31
N GLN A 39 0.19 10.36 -2.18
CA GLN A 39 1.16 10.20 -3.27
C GLN A 39 1.50 8.72 -3.43
N PRO A 40 1.32 8.14 -4.63
CA PRO A 40 1.80 6.78 -4.90
C PRO A 40 3.33 6.71 -4.98
N SER A 41 3.84 5.49 -4.84
CA SER A 41 5.25 5.16 -5.05
C SER A 41 5.45 4.00 -6.03
N GLN A 42 4.45 3.74 -6.86
CA GLN A 42 4.54 2.78 -7.96
C GLN A 42 3.75 3.30 -9.16
N PHE A 43 3.87 2.62 -10.31
CA PHE A 43 3.37 3.15 -11.60
C PHE A 43 2.14 2.43 -12.12
N TYR A 44 1.98 1.15 -11.80
CA TYR A 44 0.95 0.28 -12.38
C TYR A 44 0.20 -0.48 -11.30
N ILE A 45 -1.02 -0.88 -11.62
CA ILE A 45 -1.86 -1.74 -10.78
C ILE A 45 -2.11 -3.04 -11.54
N ASP A 46 -1.95 -4.16 -10.87
CA ASP A 46 -2.16 -5.50 -11.40
C ASP A 46 -3.66 -5.82 -11.37
N GLU A 47 -4.24 -6.04 -12.55
CA GLU A 47 -5.66 -6.38 -12.71
C GLU A 47 -6.06 -7.63 -11.91
N ASP A 48 -5.19 -8.65 -11.88
CA ASP A 48 -5.47 -9.88 -11.12
C ASP A 48 -5.55 -9.63 -9.62
N LYS A 49 -4.70 -8.74 -9.10
CA LYS A 49 -4.74 -8.37 -7.68
C LYS A 49 -6.03 -7.61 -7.34
N VAL A 50 -6.46 -6.71 -8.21
CA VAL A 50 -7.73 -5.99 -8.03
C VAL A 50 -8.88 -6.98 -7.99
N ASN A 51 -8.93 -7.90 -8.96
CA ASN A 51 -10.00 -8.89 -9.03
C ASN A 51 -10.02 -9.82 -7.82
N ALA A 52 -8.85 -10.16 -7.28
CA ALA A 52 -8.76 -11.01 -6.09
C ALA A 52 -9.25 -10.30 -4.83
N LEU A 53 -9.04 -9.00 -4.70
CA LEU A 53 -9.34 -8.25 -3.48
C LEU A 53 -10.70 -7.56 -3.47
N LYS A 54 -11.22 -7.16 -4.63
CA LYS A 54 -12.46 -6.35 -4.68
C LYS A 54 -13.66 -7.02 -4.03
N GLY A 55 -13.70 -8.35 -4.00
CA GLY A 55 -14.78 -9.10 -3.35
C GLY A 55 -14.77 -9.02 -1.84
N PHE A 56 -13.61 -8.72 -1.25
CA PHE A 56 -13.43 -8.64 0.20
C PHE A 56 -13.57 -7.21 0.74
N ILE A 57 -13.52 -6.22 -0.14
CA ILE A 57 -13.55 -4.81 0.25
C ILE A 57 -14.96 -4.27 0.03
N LYS A 58 -15.71 -4.07 1.11
CA LYS A 58 -17.09 -3.62 1.07
C LYS A 58 -17.26 -2.15 1.45
N ASN A 59 -16.36 -1.63 2.30
CA ASN A 59 -16.40 -0.24 2.75
C ASN A 59 -14.96 0.23 3.04
N SER A 60 -14.80 1.53 3.31
CA SER A 60 -13.49 2.14 3.52
C SER A 60 -12.74 1.57 4.74
N LYS A 61 -13.46 1.01 5.71
CA LYS A 61 -12.85 0.41 6.90
C LYS A 61 -12.13 -0.90 6.60
N ASP A 62 -12.44 -1.52 5.46
CA ASP A 62 -11.77 -2.75 5.03
C ASP A 62 -10.38 -2.49 4.45
N ILE A 63 -10.01 -1.22 4.29
CA ILE A 63 -8.74 -0.83 3.67
C ILE A 63 -7.84 -0.21 4.71
N VAL A 64 -6.68 -0.86 4.92
CA VAL A 64 -5.59 -0.31 5.72
C VAL A 64 -4.33 -0.35 4.85
N ILE A 65 -3.76 0.82 4.58
CA ILE A 65 -2.54 0.95 3.79
C ILE A 65 -1.39 1.38 4.69
N GLN A 66 -0.16 1.21 4.20
CA GLN A 66 1.02 1.72 4.90
C GLN A 66 1.53 2.96 4.19
N VAL A 67 1.83 4.00 4.97
CA VAL A 67 2.26 5.29 4.45
C VAL A 67 3.49 5.78 5.20
N VAL A 68 4.24 6.67 4.55
CA VAL A 68 5.29 7.46 5.21
C VAL A 68 4.93 8.93 5.08
N LYS A 69 5.32 9.72 6.07
CA LYS A 69 5.07 11.15 6.06
C LYS A 69 6.23 11.88 5.39
N SER A 70 5.91 12.79 4.49
CA SER A 70 6.89 13.69 3.85
C SER A 70 6.49 15.13 4.09
N ASP A 71 7.32 16.08 3.64
CA ASP A 71 7.03 17.52 3.75
C ASP A 71 5.79 17.91 2.95
N GLU A 72 5.45 17.16 1.91
CA GLU A 72 4.32 17.43 1.02
C GLU A 72 3.06 16.63 1.36
N GLY A 73 3.09 15.79 2.42
CA GLY A 73 1.96 14.95 2.80
C GLY A 73 2.37 13.50 2.96
N TYR A 74 1.41 12.60 2.73
CA TYR A 74 1.65 11.16 2.92
C TYR A 74 1.92 10.46 1.60
N ILE A 75 2.80 9.47 1.66
CA ILE A 75 3.18 8.62 0.53
C ILE A 75 2.75 7.19 0.83
N CYS A 76 1.99 6.56 -0.07
CA CYS A 76 1.66 5.15 0.05
C CYS A 76 2.89 4.31 -0.30
N VAL A 77 3.30 3.43 0.59
CA VAL A 77 4.45 2.52 0.38
C VAL A 77 4.01 1.06 0.26
N ASP A 78 2.85 0.71 0.82
CA ASP A 78 2.25 -0.62 0.67
C ASP A 78 0.73 -0.48 0.64
N GLY A 79 0.08 -1.28 -0.22
CA GLY A 79 -1.37 -1.26 -0.34
C GLY A 79 -1.89 -0.45 -1.52
N HIS A 80 -1.09 -0.24 -2.57
CA HIS A 80 -1.53 0.50 -3.76
C HIS A 80 -2.75 -0.13 -4.41
N THR A 81 -2.83 -1.46 -4.46
CA THR A 81 -4.01 -2.15 -5.00
C THR A 81 -5.27 -1.82 -4.19
N ARG A 82 -5.16 -1.83 -2.88
CA ARG A 82 -6.28 -1.48 -1.98
C ARG A 82 -6.68 -0.03 -2.14
N LEU A 83 -5.70 0.86 -2.24
CA LEU A 83 -5.95 2.28 -2.47
C LEU A 83 -6.66 2.50 -3.82
N PHE A 84 -6.25 1.76 -4.85
CA PHE A 84 -6.90 1.81 -6.16
C PHE A 84 -8.35 1.32 -6.09
N ILE A 85 -8.63 0.27 -5.32
CA ILE A 85 -10.00 -0.20 -5.10
C ILE A 85 -10.83 0.88 -4.38
N ALA A 86 -10.25 1.59 -3.41
CA ALA A 86 -10.93 2.70 -2.76
C ALA A 86 -11.33 3.78 -3.77
N PHE A 87 -10.44 4.10 -4.71
CA PHE A 87 -10.72 5.02 -5.79
C PHE A 87 -11.86 4.51 -6.68
N LEU A 88 -11.81 3.25 -7.11
CA LEU A 88 -12.85 2.65 -7.95
C LEU A 88 -14.23 2.66 -7.27
N ASN A 89 -14.26 2.46 -5.96
CA ASN A 89 -15.50 2.43 -5.19
C ASN A 89 -15.96 3.81 -4.72
N ASN A 90 -15.27 4.87 -5.13
CA ASN A 90 -15.55 6.26 -4.73
C ASN A 90 -15.49 6.49 -3.22
N PHE A 91 -14.65 5.74 -2.51
CA PHE A 91 -14.37 6.00 -1.11
C PHE A 91 -13.57 7.30 -0.99
N LYS A 92 -13.96 8.17 -0.06
CA LYS A 92 -13.28 9.46 0.15
C LYS A 92 -12.02 9.32 0.98
N THR A 93 -12.03 8.38 1.93
CA THR A 93 -10.94 8.19 2.88
C THR A 93 -10.58 6.71 2.97
N VAL A 94 -9.37 6.44 3.48
CA VAL A 94 -8.91 5.11 3.84
C VAL A 94 -8.21 5.18 5.19
N HIS A 95 -8.10 4.04 5.86
CA HIS A 95 -7.26 3.92 7.04
C HIS A 95 -5.82 3.68 6.63
N ALA A 96 -4.89 4.20 7.41
CA ALA A 96 -3.47 4.04 7.16
C ALA A 96 -2.68 3.92 8.45
N ILE A 97 -1.54 3.26 8.36
CA ILE A 97 -0.55 3.21 9.43
C ILE A 97 0.74 3.82 8.91
N GLU A 98 1.32 4.73 9.68
CA GLU A 98 2.58 5.36 9.34
C GLU A 98 3.74 4.40 9.61
N THR A 99 4.63 4.27 8.63
CA THR A 99 5.87 3.51 8.75
C THR A 99 7.06 4.45 8.60
N GLU A 100 8.27 3.91 8.77
CA GLU A 100 9.48 4.71 8.66
C GLU A 100 9.83 5.00 7.20
N PHE A 101 10.29 6.22 6.95
CA PHE A 101 10.77 6.65 5.65
C PHE A 101 12.17 6.10 5.38
N ASP A 102 12.42 5.59 4.17
CA ASP A 102 13.73 5.08 3.78
C ASP A 102 14.17 5.62 2.41
N ASP A 103 15.42 5.35 2.03
CA ASP A 103 16.00 5.84 0.78
C ASP A 103 15.35 5.23 -0.46
N ASP A 104 14.89 3.97 -0.36
CA ASP A 104 14.17 3.31 -1.44
C ASP A 104 12.87 4.04 -1.76
N THR A 105 12.16 4.49 -0.72
CA THR A 105 10.94 5.28 -0.90
C THR A 105 11.22 6.56 -1.68
N ASN A 106 12.29 7.27 -1.35
CA ASN A 106 12.70 8.48 -2.09
C ASN A 106 12.87 8.21 -3.58
N TYR A 107 13.57 7.12 -3.92
CA TYR A 107 13.81 6.74 -5.30
C TYR A 107 12.49 6.50 -6.04
N PHE A 108 11.62 5.64 -5.48
CA PHE A 108 10.36 5.27 -6.13
C PHE A 108 9.40 6.45 -6.26
N VAL A 109 9.33 7.32 -5.26
CA VAL A 109 8.52 8.54 -5.33
C VAL A 109 9.03 9.48 -6.42
N SER A 110 10.34 9.68 -6.49
CA SER A 110 10.96 10.52 -7.52
C SER A 110 10.64 9.99 -8.92
N GLN A 111 10.76 8.66 -9.13
CA GLN A 111 10.42 8.04 -10.42
C GLN A 111 8.93 8.14 -10.74
N THR A 112 8.09 8.04 -9.72
CA THR A 112 6.63 8.15 -9.86
C THR A 112 6.24 9.57 -10.29
N LYS A 113 6.80 10.59 -9.65
CA LYS A 113 6.54 11.99 -9.98
C LYS A 113 7.03 12.36 -11.38
N LYS A 114 8.17 11.80 -11.80
CA LYS A 114 8.69 12.01 -13.17
C LYS A 114 7.72 11.51 -14.25
N ARG A 115 6.85 10.57 -13.90
CA ARG A 115 5.83 10.02 -14.80
C ARG A 115 4.49 10.73 -14.66
N ASN A 116 4.45 11.86 -13.94
CA ASN A 116 3.24 12.64 -13.67
C ASN A 116 2.17 11.84 -12.91
N ILE A 117 2.61 10.97 -12.01
CA ILE A 117 1.73 10.21 -11.13
C ILE A 117 1.76 10.86 -9.75
N PHE A 118 0.67 11.55 -9.38
CA PHE A 118 0.58 12.30 -8.15
C PHE A 118 -0.52 11.81 -7.22
N THR A 119 -1.49 11.08 -7.77
CA THR A 119 -2.58 10.46 -7.00
C THR A 119 -2.85 9.07 -7.53
N ILE A 120 -3.65 8.31 -6.79
CA ILE A 120 -3.99 6.92 -7.16
C ILE A 120 -4.69 6.84 -8.52
N LYS A 121 -5.45 7.85 -8.90
CA LYS A 121 -6.16 7.89 -10.20
C LYS A 121 -5.21 7.94 -11.39
N ASP A 122 -3.95 8.33 -11.18
CA ASP A 122 -2.95 8.42 -12.24
C ASP A 122 -2.27 7.09 -12.55
N LEU A 123 -2.47 6.06 -11.71
CA LEU A 123 -1.91 4.74 -11.96
C LEU A 123 -2.69 4.03 -13.06
N LYS A 124 -1.97 3.23 -13.85
CA LYS A 124 -2.58 2.47 -14.93
C LYS A 124 -2.86 1.05 -14.46
N LEU A 125 -4.10 0.59 -14.69
CA LEU A 125 -4.50 -0.80 -14.51
C LEU A 125 -4.01 -1.58 -15.72
N VAL A 126 -3.22 -2.62 -15.47
CA VAL A 126 -2.64 -3.45 -16.54
C VAL A 126 -2.87 -4.92 -16.25
N SER A 127 -2.72 -5.77 -17.26
CA SER A 127 -2.78 -7.22 -17.07
C SER A 127 -1.66 -7.68 -16.16
N HIS A 128 -1.83 -8.86 -15.56
CA HIS A 128 -0.79 -9.45 -14.72
C HIS A 128 0.53 -9.62 -15.48
N SER A 129 0.45 -10.04 -16.74
CA SER A 129 1.63 -10.20 -17.59
C SER A 129 2.38 -8.88 -17.80
N ASP A 130 1.64 -7.80 -18.09
CA ASP A 130 2.24 -6.47 -18.24
C ASP A 130 2.77 -5.92 -16.93
N TYR A 131 2.08 -6.18 -15.82
CA TYR A 131 2.53 -5.77 -14.50
C TYR A 131 3.89 -6.37 -14.16
N LYS A 132 4.09 -7.66 -14.47
CA LYS A 132 5.38 -8.32 -14.27
C LYS A 132 6.49 -7.67 -15.10
N LYS A 133 6.21 -7.33 -16.35
CA LYS A 133 7.19 -6.71 -17.25
C LYS A 133 7.48 -5.26 -16.89
N LEU A 134 6.44 -4.50 -16.57
CA LEU A 134 6.56 -3.05 -16.42
C LEU A 134 6.91 -2.64 -14.99
N TRP A 135 6.45 -3.39 -14.00
CA TRP A 135 6.68 -3.03 -12.60
C TRP A 135 7.66 -3.95 -11.90
N ASN A 136 7.43 -5.27 -11.92
CA ASN A 136 8.32 -6.19 -11.21
C ASN A 136 9.74 -6.14 -11.77
N ASP A 137 9.89 -6.11 -13.10
CA ASP A 137 11.21 -6.02 -13.72
C ASP A 137 11.89 -4.68 -13.40
N PHE A 138 11.12 -3.60 -13.32
CA PHE A 138 11.65 -2.30 -12.89
C PHE A 138 12.18 -2.36 -11.45
N CYS A 139 11.43 -2.95 -10.53
CA CYS A 139 11.85 -3.12 -9.14
C CYS A 139 13.10 -3.99 -9.04
N ASP A 140 13.11 -5.12 -9.76
CA ASP A 140 14.24 -6.04 -9.77
C ASP A 140 15.49 -5.34 -10.32
N SER A 141 15.36 -4.53 -11.35
CA SER A 141 16.45 -3.75 -11.91
C SER A 141 17.05 -2.79 -10.88
N TYR A 142 16.22 -2.16 -10.06
CA TYR A 142 16.70 -1.27 -9.00
C TYR A 142 17.42 -2.04 -7.88
N PHE A 143 16.82 -3.14 -7.40
CA PHE A 143 17.38 -3.88 -6.26
C PHE A 143 18.56 -4.79 -6.62
N ASN A 144 18.74 -5.11 -7.91
CA ASN A 144 19.82 -5.96 -8.40
C ASN A 144 20.96 -5.17 -9.09
N ILE A 145 21.07 -3.89 -8.81
CA ILE A 145 22.17 -3.07 -9.30
C ILE A 145 23.43 -3.42 -8.52
N ASP A 146 24.42 -3.94 -9.22
CA ASP A 146 25.73 -4.24 -8.67
C ASP A 146 26.70 -3.09 -8.97
#